data_36bfad3206aed61b2a25947477234256
#
_entry.id   36bfad3206aed61b2a25947477234256
#
_cell.length_a   1.000
_cell.length_b   1.000
_cell.length_c   1.000
_cell.angle_alpha   90.00
_cell.angle_beta   90.00
_cell.angle_gamma   90.00
#
_symmetry.space_group_name_H-M   'P 1'
#
loop_
_entity.id
_entity.type
_entity.pdbx_description
1 polymer ?
#
loop_
_entity_poly.entity_id
_entity_poly.type
_entity_poly.pdbx_seq_one_letter_code
_entity_poly.pdbx_strand_id
1 'polypeptide(L)'
;IDANLLIAAWSAQSALFERALAILEDPDRTLIVSDALWLEVMPKAIYHAHAEECAFYQAVFARGEYITWSSEIVASAKHLAQSHGLAAMDAIHLAVALAAGASEFISGEKPGKPMFRVKEISARSLWGIVP
;
A
#
# COMPACT_ATOMS: atom_id res chain seq x y z
N ILE A 1 -0.21 1.29 -2.95
CA ILE A 1 0.50 1.52 -1.67
C ILE A 1 0.08 0.47 -0.64
N ASP A 2 0.90 0.26 0.36
CA ASP A 2 0.60 -0.66 1.45
C ASP A 2 0.40 0.10 2.78
N ALA A 3 0.02 -0.66 3.83
CA ALA A 3 -0.23 -0.10 5.15
C ALA A 3 1.01 0.57 5.74
N ASN A 4 2.20 0.01 5.53
CA ASN A 4 3.43 0.56 6.09
C ASN A 4 3.75 1.95 5.53
N LEU A 5 3.50 2.17 4.24
CA LEU A 5 3.67 3.48 3.64
C LEU A 5 2.68 4.49 4.25
N LEU A 6 1.42 4.10 4.38
CA LEU A 6 0.38 4.98 4.89
C LEU A 6 0.60 5.34 6.36
N ILE A 7 0.99 4.36 7.17
CA ILE A 7 1.34 4.57 8.59
C ILE A 7 2.57 5.48 8.71
N ALA A 8 3.58 5.28 7.88
CA ALA A 8 4.76 6.13 7.86
C ALA A 8 4.42 7.59 7.53
N ALA A 9 3.49 7.80 6.60
CA ALA A 9 3.03 9.13 6.22
C ALA A 9 2.25 9.83 7.33
N TRP A 10 1.62 9.07 8.22
CA TRP A 10 0.94 9.63 9.40
C TRP A 10 1.92 9.97 10.51
N SER A 11 2.94 9.14 10.73
CA SER A 11 3.82 9.26 11.89
C SER A 11 5.03 10.15 11.60
N ALA A 12 5.03 11.37 12.14
CA ALA A 12 6.16 12.30 12.01
C ALA A 12 7.45 11.77 12.65
N GLN A 13 7.38 10.72 13.46
CA GLN A 13 8.54 10.07 14.07
C GLN A 13 9.15 8.97 13.22
N SER A 14 8.47 8.57 12.14
CA SER A 14 8.99 7.57 11.23
C SER A 14 10.17 8.12 10.43
N ALA A 15 11.21 7.29 10.24
CA ALA A 15 12.32 7.63 9.36
C ALA A 15 11.89 7.83 7.91
N LEU A 16 10.73 7.30 7.54
CA LEU A 16 10.18 7.36 6.19
C LEU A 16 9.11 8.43 6.01
N PHE A 17 8.84 9.22 7.05
CA PHE A 17 7.70 10.16 7.05
C PHE A 17 7.71 11.07 5.83
N GLU A 18 8.81 11.76 5.57
CA GLU A 18 8.88 12.73 4.46
C GLU A 18 8.75 12.05 3.10
N ARG A 19 9.37 10.88 2.94
CA ARG A 19 9.29 10.12 1.67
C ARG A 19 7.88 9.61 1.41
N ALA A 20 7.23 9.07 2.45
CA ALA A 20 5.87 8.58 2.34
C ALA A 20 4.90 9.72 2.03
N LEU A 21 5.03 10.83 2.73
CA LEU A 21 4.18 12.00 2.53
C LEU A 21 4.35 12.58 1.12
N ALA A 22 5.57 12.61 0.61
CA ALA A 22 5.85 13.09 -0.75
C ALA A 22 5.12 12.26 -1.81
N ILE A 23 5.06 10.93 -1.61
CA ILE A 23 4.31 10.04 -2.52
C ILE A 23 2.81 10.38 -2.47
N LEU A 24 2.25 10.54 -1.27
CA LEU A 24 0.82 10.80 -1.12
C LEU A 24 0.41 12.19 -1.61
N GLU A 25 1.29 13.18 -1.52
CA GLU A 25 1.01 14.56 -1.90
C GLU A 25 1.34 14.88 -3.36
N ASP A 26 1.97 13.97 -4.08
CA ASP A 26 2.34 14.20 -5.48
C ASP A 26 1.08 14.31 -6.34
N PRO A 27 0.81 15.49 -6.94
CA PRO A 27 -0.41 15.69 -7.74
C PRO A 27 -0.41 14.90 -9.05
N ASP A 28 0.76 14.44 -9.51
CA ASP A 28 0.89 13.67 -10.74
C ASP A 28 0.62 12.17 -10.53
N ARG A 29 0.40 11.75 -9.29
CA ARG A 29 0.12 10.35 -8.95
C ARG A 29 -1.36 10.14 -8.70
N THR A 30 -1.91 9.06 -9.24
CA THR A 30 -3.21 8.55 -8.87
C THR A 30 -2.99 7.41 -7.88
N LEU A 31 -3.50 7.58 -6.66
CA LEU A 31 -3.35 6.57 -5.61
C LEU A 31 -4.36 5.46 -5.82
N ILE A 32 -3.94 4.22 -5.63
CA ILE A 32 -4.81 3.06 -5.61
C ILE A 32 -4.97 2.62 -4.17
N VAL A 33 -6.20 2.56 -3.70
CA VAL A 33 -6.55 2.12 -2.35
C VAL A 33 -7.55 0.97 -2.43
N SER A 34 -7.73 0.22 -1.33
CA SER A 34 -8.52 -1.01 -1.39
C SER A 34 -9.13 -1.37 -0.05
N ASP A 35 -10.06 -2.34 -0.08
CA ASP A 35 -10.61 -2.95 1.13
C ASP A 35 -9.52 -3.54 2.02
N ALA A 36 -8.50 -4.15 1.40
CA ALA A 36 -7.38 -4.74 2.15
C ALA A 36 -6.61 -3.68 2.92
N LEU A 37 -6.30 -2.54 2.27
CA LEU A 37 -5.62 -1.43 2.92
C LEU A 37 -6.50 -0.84 4.04
N TRP A 38 -7.78 -0.69 3.78
CA TRP A 38 -8.74 -0.19 4.77
C TRP A 38 -8.72 -1.06 6.03
N LEU A 39 -8.79 -2.40 5.84
CA LEU A 39 -8.79 -3.35 6.95
C LEU A 39 -7.49 -3.33 7.76
N GLU A 40 -6.39 -2.93 7.15
CA GLU A 40 -5.11 -2.85 7.86
C GLU A 40 -4.96 -1.58 8.69
N VAL A 41 -5.51 -0.45 8.24
CA VAL A 41 -5.23 0.85 8.90
C VAL A 41 -6.41 1.42 9.67
N MET A 42 -7.64 1.26 9.17
CA MET A 42 -8.80 1.93 9.76
C MET A 42 -9.32 1.32 11.05
N PRO A 43 -9.48 -0.03 11.17
CA PRO A 43 -10.13 -0.60 12.35
C PRO A 43 -9.43 -0.23 13.66
N LYS A 44 -8.10 -0.29 13.72
CA LYS A 44 -7.36 0.06 14.93
C LYS A 44 -7.50 1.53 15.28
N ALA A 45 -7.40 2.41 14.30
CA ALA A 45 -7.54 3.84 14.52
C ALA A 45 -8.95 4.19 15.02
N ILE A 46 -9.98 3.54 14.47
CA ILE A 46 -11.37 3.71 14.91
C ILE A 46 -11.54 3.18 16.33
N TYR A 47 -11.07 1.95 16.59
CA TYR A 47 -11.23 1.28 17.88
C TYR A 47 -10.61 2.09 19.02
N HIS A 48 -9.43 2.67 18.80
CA HIS A 48 -8.71 3.47 19.78
C HIS A 48 -9.13 4.95 19.78
N ALA A 49 -10.14 5.31 19.00
CA ALA A 49 -10.68 6.67 18.90
C ALA A 49 -9.61 7.72 18.53
N HIS A 50 -8.69 7.35 17.67
CA HIS A 50 -7.66 8.25 17.13
C HIS A 50 -8.25 9.09 16.00
N ALA A 51 -9.01 10.14 16.35
CA ALA A 51 -9.82 10.89 15.39
C ALA A 51 -8.99 11.53 14.27
N GLU A 52 -7.83 12.11 14.62
CA GLU A 52 -6.98 12.76 13.62
C GLU A 52 -6.33 11.76 12.66
N GLU A 53 -5.92 10.61 13.18
CA GLU A 53 -5.38 9.53 12.37
C GLU A 53 -6.45 8.99 11.41
N CYS A 54 -7.67 8.77 11.90
CA CYS A 54 -8.80 8.36 11.07
C CYS A 54 -9.06 9.37 9.96
N ALA A 55 -9.08 10.66 10.29
CA ALA A 55 -9.33 11.72 9.32
C ALA A 55 -8.25 11.75 8.23
N PHE A 56 -6.99 11.55 8.60
CA PHE A 56 -5.88 11.49 7.65
C PHE A 56 -6.07 10.33 6.66
N TYR A 57 -6.33 9.11 7.18
CA TYR A 57 -6.53 7.94 6.32
C TYR A 57 -7.76 8.11 5.44
N GLN A 58 -8.86 8.62 5.98
CA GLN A 58 -10.09 8.86 5.21
C GLN A 58 -9.84 9.83 4.05
N ALA A 59 -9.04 10.86 4.28
CA ALA A 59 -8.69 11.81 3.22
C ALA A 59 -7.90 11.13 2.09
N VAL A 60 -6.98 10.22 2.43
CA VAL A 60 -6.23 9.45 1.43
C VAL A 60 -7.18 8.54 0.64
N PHE A 61 -8.06 7.82 1.32
CA PHE A 61 -9.04 6.94 0.66
C PHE A 61 -9.97 7.72 -0.26
N ALA A 62 -10.39 8.92 0.13
CA ALA A 62 -11.28 9.76 -0.68
C ALA A 62 -10.62 10.26 -1.96
N ARG A 63 -9.30 10.47 -1.96
CA ARG A 63 -8.54 10.91 -3.13
C ARG A 63 -8.17 9.76 -4.05
N GLY A 64 -8.11 8.53 -3.53
CA GLY A 64 -7.64 7.38 -4.27
C GLY A 64 -8.72 6.77 -5.14
N GLU A 65 -8.27 5.98 -6.13
CA GLU A 65 -9.13 5.04 -6.84
C GLU A 65 -9.33 3.81 -5.96
N TYR A 66 -10.57 3.56 -5.58
CA TYR A 66 -10.89 2.49 -4.62
C TYR A 66 -11.21 1.19 -5.35
N ILE A 67 -10.45 0.15 -5.05
CA ILE A 67 -10.64 -1.19 -5.61
C ILE A 67 -11.30 -2.07 -4.56
N THR A 68 -12.50 -2.54 -4.87
CA THR A 68 -13.24 -3.42 -3.96
C THR A 68 -12.74 -4.86 -4.06
N TRP A 69 -12.97 -5.61 -3.01
CA TRP A 69 -12.62 -7.03 -2.96
C TRP A 69 -13.37 -7.82 -4.03
N SER A 70 -12.66 -8.73 -4.70
CA SER A 70 -13.25 -9.59 -5.71
C SER A 70 -12.60 -10.97 -5.74
N SER A 71 -13.30 -11.94 -6.31
CA SER A 71 -12.75 -13.29 -6.47
C SER A 71 -11.54 -13.30 -7.40
N GLU A 72 -11.51 -12.44 -8.40
CA GLU A 72 -10.39 -12.31 -9.33
C GLU A 72 -9.13 -11.83 -8.63
N ILE A 73 -9.27 -10.87 -7.70
CA ILE A 73 -8.14 -10.38 -6.90
C ILE A 73 -7.60 -11.50 -6.02
N VAL A 74 -8.47 -12.28 -5.38
CA VAL A 74 -8.03 -13.40 -4.55
C VAL A 74 -7.30 -14.45 -5.38
N ALA A 75 -7.81 -14.78 -6.56
CA ALA A 75 -7.16 -15.75 -7.47
C ALA A 75 -5.78 -15.23 -7.92
N SER A 76 -5.69 -13.96 -8.27
CA SER A 76 -4.42 -13.33 -8.65
C SER A 76 -3.43 -13.34 -7.48
N ALA A 77 -3.89 -13.03 -6.27
CA ALA A 77 -3.05 -13.04 -5.07
C ALA A 77 -2.50 -14.44 -4.79
N LYS A 78 -3.34 -15.48 -4.94
CA LYS A 78 -2.88 -16.88 -4.79
C LYS A 78 -1.76 -17.20 -5.77
N HIS A 79 -1.93 -16.82 -7.02
CA HIS A 79 -0.94 -17.05 -8.07
C HIS A 79 0.38 -16.33 -7.76
N LEU A 80 0.32 -15.05 -7.39
CA LEU A 80 1.50 -14.26 -7.05
C LEU A 80 2.22 -14.83 -5.84
N ALA A 81 1.47 -15.22 -4.81
CA ALA A 81 2.06 -15.79 -3.59
C ALA A 81 2.82 -17.08 -3.88
N GLN A 82 2.24 -17.98 -4.70
CA GLN A 82 2.88 -19.23 -5.09
C GLN A 82 4.12 -19.01 -5.95
N SER A 83 4.04 -18.08 -6.89
CA SER A 83 5.11 -17.88 -7.87
C SER A 83 6.33 -17.16 -7.28
N HIS A 84 6.11 -16.31 -6.28
CA HIS A 84 7.15 -15.42 -5.76
C HIS A 84 7.43 -15.60 -4.27
N GLY A 85 6.73 -16.49 -3.59
CA GLY A 85 6.92 -16.71 -2.15
C GLY A 85 6.48 -15.55 -1.29
N LEU A 86 5.37 -14.88 -1.65
CA LEU A 86 4.89 -13.70 -0.95
C LEU A 86 4.06 -14.06 0.28
N ALA A 87 4.14 -13.19 1.30
CA ALA A 87 3.19 -13.19 2.40
C ALA A 87 1.79 -12.81 1.89
N ALA A 88 0.75 -13.23 2.60
CA ALA A 88 -0.63 -13.08 2.15
C ALA A 88 -1.02 -11.65 1.81
N MET A 89 -0.76 -10.70 2.71
CA MET A 89 -1.16 -9.30 2.48
C MET A 89 -0.35 -8.65 1.37
N ASP A 90 0.94 -8.97 1.25
CA ASP A 90 1.77 -8.48 0.15
C ASP A 90 1.21 -8.95 -1.20
N ALA A 91 0.82 -10.21 -1.28
CA ALA A 91 0.22 -10.77 -2.48
C ALA A 91 -1.11 -10.06 -2.84
N ILE A 92 -1.94 -9.78 -1.84
CA ILE A 92 -3.22 -9.09 -2.04
C ILE A 92 -2.99 -7.68 -2.55
N HIS A 93 -2.07 -6.92 -1.95
CA HIS A 93 -1.77 -5.56 -2.39
C HIS A 93 -1.24 -5.51 -3.82
N LEU A 94 -0.37 -6.44 -4.19
CA LEU A 94 0.14 -6.53 -5.55
C LEU A 94 -0.96 -6.93 -6.54
N ALA A 95 -1.84 -7.84 -6.15
CA ALA A 95 -2.98 -8.24 -6.98
C ALA A 95 -3.94 -7.06 -7.22
N VAL A 96 -4.18 -6.25 -6.19
CA VAL A 96 -4.99 -5.02 -6.32
C VAL A 96 -4.33 -4.05 -7.29
N ALA A 97 -3.04 -3.82 -7.15
CA ALA A 97 -2.29 -2.92 -8.03
C ALA A 97 -2.35 -3.37 -9.49
N LEU A 98 -2.19 -4.66 -9.74
CA LEU A 98 -2.30 -5.22 -11.09
C LEU A 98 -3.72 -5.08 -11.65
N ALA A 99 -4.74 -5.36 -10.84
CA ALA A 99 -6.13 -5.23 -11.28
C ALA A 99 -6.49 -3.78 -11.64
N ALA A 100 -5.91 -2.82 -10.94
CA ALA A 100 -6.13 -1.40 -11.19
C ALA A 100 -5.29 -0.86 -12.37
N GLY A 101 -4.37 -1.66 -12.92
CA GLY A 101 -3.47 -1.21 -13.97
C GLY A 101 -2.41 -0.22 -13.48
N ALA A 102 -2.01 -0.32 -12.21
CA ALA A 102 -1.01 0.57 -11.63
C ALA A 102 0.34 0.42 -12.33
N SER A 103 1.05 1.53 -12.51
CA SER A 103 2.38 1.52 -13.12
C SER A 103 3.46 1.07 -12.15
N GLU A 104 3.25 1.28 -10.84
CA GLU A 104 4.19 0.82 -9.82
C GLU A 104 3.50 0.62 -8.48
N PHE A 105 4.12 -0.19 -7.63
CA PHE A 105 3.71 -0.42 -6.25
C PHE A 105 4.80 0.11 -5.33
N ILE A 106 4.45 0.96 -4.37
CA ILE A 106 5.40 1.54 -3.43
C ILE A 106 5.07 1.08 -2.03
N SER A 107 6.06 0.52 -1.35
CA SER A 107 5.90 -0.07 -0.02
C SER A 107 6.84 0.56 1.00
N GLY A 108 6.40 0.61 2.24
CA GLY A 108 7.25 0.95 3.38
C GLY A 108 8.13 -0.21 3.89
N GLU A 109 8.05 -1.38 3.27
CA GLU A 109 8.89 -2.52 3.63
C GLU A 109 10.33 -2.36 3.16
N LYS A 110 11.27 -3.03 3.83
CA LYS A 110 12.68 -3.00 3.44
C LYS A 110 12.92 -3.77 2.13
N PRO A 111 13.96 -3.39 1.34
CA PRO A 111 14.15 -3.90 -0.02
C PRO A 111 14.38 -5.41 -0.15
N GLY A 112 14.73 -6.11 0.93
CA GLY A 112 14.98 -7.55 0.89
C GLY A 112 13.74 -8.43 0.78
N LYS A 113 12.54 -7.87 0.85
CA LYS A 113 11.30 -8.63 0.81
C LYS A 113 11.03 -9.20 -0.58
N PRO A 114 10.40 -10.40 -0.66
CA PRO A 114 10.10 -11.03 -1.95
C PRO A 114 9.26 -10.18 -2.89
N MET A 115 8.40 -9.29 -2.38
CA MET A 115 7.55 -8.45 -3.23
C MET A 115 8.33 -7.60 -4.24
N PHE A 116 9.58 -7.23 -3.91
CA PHE A 116 10.40 -6.39 -4.79
C PHE A 116 11.04 -7.16 -5.94
N ARG A 117 10.89 -8.48 -5.98
CA ARG A 117 11.37 -9.33 -7.06
C ARG A 117 10.27 -9.75 -8.04
N VAL A 118 9.05 -9.33 -7.80
CA VAL A 118 7.91 -9.60 -8.68
C VAL A 118 8.10 -8.87 -9.99
N LYS A 119 7.94 -9.58 -11.11
CA LYS A 119 8.20 -9.04 -12.46
C LYS A 119 6.96 -8.40 -13.10
N GLU A 120 5.79 -8.78 -12.63
CA GLU A 120 4.52 -8.36 -13.22
C GLU A 120 4.24 -6.88 -13.00
N ILE A 121 4.85 -6.28 -11.97
CA ILE A 121 4.74 -4.87 -11.65
C ILE A 121 6.04 -4.36 -11.04
N SER A 122 6.37 -3.09 -11.28
CA SER A 122 7.51 -2.46 -10.64
C SER A 122 7.17 -2.16 -9.17
N ALA A 123 7.80 -2.88 -8.25
CA ALA A 123 7.63 -2.68 -6.81
C ALA A 123 8.86 -1.99 -6.24
N ARG A 124 8.67 -0.88 -5.54
CA ARG A 124 9.76 -0.10 -4.95
C ARG A 124 9.57 0.08 -3.45
N SER A 125 10.68 0.00 -2.72
CA SER A 125 10.71 0.29 -1.28
C SER A 125 11.03 1.77 -1.05
N LEU A 126 10.36 2.38 -0.08
CA LEU A 126 10.74 3.72 0.38
C LEU A 126 12.16 3.75 0.93
N TRP A 127 12.63 2.63 1.48
CA TRP A 127 14.00 2.50 2.00
C TRP A 127 15.04 2.46 0.89
N GLY A 128 14.66 1.93 -0.29
CA GLY A 128 15.56 1.78 -1.43
C GLY A 128 15.64 2.99 -2.34
N ILE A 129 14.84 4.04 -2.08
CA ILE A 129 14.88 5.29 -2.82
C ILE A 129 15.99 6.14 -2.21
N VAL A 130 17.21 5.81 -2.55
CA VAL A 130 18.37 6.58 -2.12
C VAL A 130 18.74 7.52 -3.25
N PRO A 131 18.87 8.81 -2.97
CA PRO A 131 19.34 9.75 -3.98
C PRO A 131 20.75 9.42 -4.44
#